data_50ce9c89753dd6f677630911e004145a
#
_entry.id   50ce9c89753dd6f677630911e004145a
#
_cell.length_a   1.000
_cell.length_b   1.000
_cell.length_c   1.000
_cell.angle_alpha   90.00
_cell.angle_beta   90.00
_cell.angle_gamma   90.00
#
_symmetry.space_group_name_H-M   'P 1'
#
loop_
_entity.id
_entity.type
_entity.pdbx_description
1 polymer ?
#
loop_
_entity_poly.entity_id
_entity_poly.type
_entity_poly.pdbx_seq_one_letter_code
_entity_poly.pdbx_strand_id
1 'polypeptide(L)'
;MELNTQNLQEKWAPVLEATDAGTITDAHKRAVTAVILENQEKALNETRMAAGGTDATGGIDNWDPVMISLVRRATPNLLAFDIAGVQPMTGPTGLIFAMKANYSDGTSGADGISGTADDVAPTEALFGEADDSFSGTGSAGTGSGMATADAESDANWNEMGFSIEKSMVEAKSRQLRAQYTMELAQDLKAVHGLNAETELANILSSEILGEINREMIHTINTQAVAGTAFDATPVSGSSKGRWEVEVYKALITKMEIEASEIAKATRRGKGNFAIISSGVAAALNATGSVQYGNTASTALADVTGNLFLGTLNGGMKLYVDPFNAGDYVTVGYXGANSYDAGIFYCPYVPLSMMKTIGDNDFQPKIGFKTRYGMTNNPFTSSAAGAXVYYRRFNVTNL
;
A
#
# COMPACT_ATOMS: atom_id res chain seq x y z
N MET A 1 -18.06 10.37 9.81
CA MET A 1 -16.62 10.40 9.64
C MET A 1 -16.13 11.57 8.78
N GLU A 2 -16.84 11.91 7.71
CA GLU A 2 -16.45 13.01 6.79
C GLU A 2 -16.41 14.37 7.48
N LEU A 3 -17.39 14.68 8.33
CA LEU A 3 -17.46 15.97 9.03
C LEU A 3 -16.24 16.19 9.95
N ASN A 4 -15.71 15.10 10.52
CA ASN A 4 -14.55 15.21 11.41
C ASN A 4 -13.27 15.49 10.63
N THR A 5 -13.14 14.91 9.42
CA THR A 5 -11.94 15.14 8.59
C THR A 5 -11.91 16.55 8.02
N GLN A 6 -13.07 17.13 7.69
CA GLN A 6 -13.13 18.52 7.22
C GLN A 6 -12.66 19.49 8.32
N ASN A 7 -13.14 19.31 9.53
CA ASN A 7 -12.73 20.15 10.66
C ASN A 7 -11.23 20.03 10.93
N LEU A 8 -10.67 18.81 10.80
CA LEU A 8 -9.23 18.60 10.97
C LEU A 8 -8.41 19.25 9.84
N GLN A 9 -8.92 19.19 8.62
CA GLN A 9 -8.25 19.87 7.51
C GLN A 9 -8.25 21.39 7.69
N GLU A 10 -9.34 21.96 8.19
CA GLU A 10 -9.40 23.40 8.49
C GLU A 10 -8.45 23.78 9.61
N LYS A 11 -8.37 22.97 10.68
CA LYS A 11 -7.45 23.20 11.79
C LYS A 11 -6.00 23.23 11.32
N TRP A 12 -5.63 22.30 10.45
CA TRP A 12 -4.25 22.13 9.99
C TRP A 12 -3.96 22.81 8.64
N ALA A 13 -4.90 23.61 8.12
CA ALA A 13 -4.74 24.27 6.82
C ALA A 13 -3.47 25.11 6.71
N PRO A 14 -3.04 25.91 7.74
CA PRO A 14 -1.81 26.68 7.60
C PRO A 14 -0.57 25.80 7.39
N VAL A 15 -0.54 24.60 7.97
CA VAL A 15 0.57 23.66 7.80
C VAL A 15 0.50 22.95 6.45
N LEU A 16 -0.71 22.54 6.05
CA LEU A 16 -0.90 21.77 4.82
C LEU A 16 -0.67 22.62 3.56
N GLU A 17 -0.93 23.93 3.65
CA GLU A 17 -0.80 24.85 2.52
C GLU A 17 0.53 25.60 2.48
N ALA A 18 1.41 25.37 3.46
CA ALA A 18 2.71 26.02 3.50
C ALA A 18 3.55 25.66 2.27
N THR A 19 4.11 26.65 1.62
CA THR A 19 4.84 26.47 0.36
C THR A 19 6.24 25.93 0.54
N ASP A 20 6.81 26.04 1.74
CA ASP A 20 8.20 25.68 2.01
C ASP A 20 8.52 24.21 1.81
N ALA A 21 7.52 23.34 1.99
CA ALA A 21 7.68 21.89 1.84
C ALA A 21 6.97 21.33 0.59
N GLY A 22 6.57 22.22 -0.32
CA GLY A 22 5.79 21.81 -1.49
C GLY A 22 4.30 21.67 -1.16
N THR A 23 3.45 21.94 -2.14
CA THR A 23 2.01 21.86 -1.95
C THR A 23 1.51 20.41 -2.14
N ILE A 24 0.66 19.95 -1.21
CA ILE A 24 0.00 18.66 -1.33
C ILE A 24 -1.28 18.86 -2.14
N THR A 25 -1.27 18.42 -3.40
CA THR A 25 -2.41 18.62 -4.30
C THR A 25 -3.51 17.58 -4.14
N ASP A 26 -3.15 16.39 -3.69
CA ASP A 26 -4.07 15.26 -3.56
C ASP A 26 -4.92 15.41 -2.29
N ALA A 27 -6.24 15.42 -2.45
CA ALA A 27 -7.19 15.60 -1.35
C ALA A 27 -7.10 14.46 -0.32
N HIS A 28 -6.88 13.23 -0.79
CA HIS A 28 -6.76 12.08 0.11
C HIS A 28 -5.49 12.19 0.97
N LYS A 29 -4.36 12.54 0.35
CA LYS A 29 -3.10 12.74 1.07
C LYS A 29 -3.22 13.88 2.10
N ARG A 30 -3.94 14.95 1.76
CA ARG A 30 -4.19 16.06 2.70
C ARG A 30 -5.00 15.59 3.90
N ALA A 31 -6.05 14.80 3.67
CA ALA A 31 -6.90 14.29 4.75
C ALA A 31 -6.11 13.36 5.67
N VAL A 32 -5.33 12.44 5.11
CA VAL A 32 -4.52 11.51 5.90
C VAL A 32 -3.47 12.26 6.71
N THR A 33 -2.79 13.25 6.10
CA THR A 33 -1.77 14.04 6.79
C THR A 33 -2.39 14.83 7.96
N ALA A 34 -3.60 15.38 7.79
CA ALA A 34 -4.28 16.10 8.86
C ALA A 34 -4.58 15.17 10.06
N VAL A 35 -5.04 13.93 9.80
CA VAL A 35 -5.32 12.98 10.89
C VAL A 35 -4.00 12.58 11.57
N ILE A 36 -2.92 12.38 10.83
CA ILE A 36 -1.63 12.01 11.40
C ILE A 36 -1.09 13.15 12.27
N LEU A 37 -1.21 14.40 11.84
CA LEU A 37 -0.79 15.55 12.63
C LEU A 37 -1.60 15.67 13.94
N GLU A 38 -2.90 15.39 13.89
CA GLU A 38 -3.73 15.37 15.08
C GLU A 38 -3.32 14.27 16.06
N ASN A 39 -3.00 13.08 15.52
CA ASN A 39 -2.51 11.97 16.33
C ASN A 39 -1.16 12.30 16.98
N GLN A 40 -0.31 13.03 16.26
CA GLN A 40 0.98 13.47 16.80
C GLN A 40 0.79 14.47 17.93
N GLU A 41 -0.12 15.44 17.76
CA GLU A 41 -0.43 16.40 18.82
C GLU A 41 -0.89 15.69 20.09
N LYS A 42 -1.78 14.70 19.94
CA LYS A 42 -2.24 13.90 21.07
C LYS A 42 -1.12 13.12 21.74
N ALA A 43 -0.26 12.47 20.94
CA ALA A 43 0.87 11.70 21.47
C ALA A 43 1.86 12.60 22.23
N LEU A 44 2.13 13.78 21.72
CA LEU A 44 3.00 14.75 22.40
C LEU A 44 2.40 15.22 23.73
N ASN A 45 1.11 15.48 23.76
CA ASN A 45 0.42 15.86 24.97
C ASN A 45 0.46 14.75 26.01
N GLU A 46 0.28 13.49 25.61
CA GLU A 46 0.37 12.33 26.50
C GLU A 46 1.78 12.17 27.08
N THR A 47 2.81 12.37 26.26
CA THR A 47 4.20 12.30 26.70
C THR A 47 4.50 13.38 27.74
N ARG A 48 3.98 14.59 27.54
CA ARG A 48 4.16 15.69 28.50
C ARG A 48 3.49 15.39 29.83
N MET A 49 2.28 14.87 29.80
CA MET A 49 1.56 14.52 31.03
C MET A 49 2.29 13.42 31.81
N ALA A 50 2.90 12.46 31.11
CA ALA A 50 3.67 11.39 31.72
C ALA A 50 4.97 11.91 32.36
N ALA A 51 5.55 12.98 31.81
CA ALA A 51 6.79 13.55 32.36
C ALA A 51 6.58 14.47 33.55
N GLY A 52 5.34 14.66 34.01
CA GLY A 52 5.02 15.45 35.20
C GLY A 52 5.22 16.95 35.05
N GLY A 53 5.25 17.43 33.83
CA GLY A 53 5.41 18.85 33.56
C GLY A 53 4.12 19.63 33.83
N THR A 54 4.09 20.40 34.91
CA THR A 54 2.99 21.28 35.25
C THR A 54 3.25 22.68 34.70
N ASP A 55 3.45 22.79 33.41
CA ASP A 55 3.50 24.15 32.85
C ASP A 55 2.09 24.55 32.45
N ALA A 56 1.49 25.32 33.34
CA ALA A 56 0.14 25.85 33.17
C ALA A 56 0.09 26.99 32.14
N THR A 57 1.19 27.27 31.47
CA THR A 57 1.20 28.27 30.43
C THR A 57 0.73 27.62 29.14
N GLY A 58 -0.55 27.78 28.83
CA GLY A 58 -1.13 27.30 27.59
C GLY A 58 -0.51 28.00 26.40
N GLY A 59 0.76 27.74 26.21
CA GLY A 59 1.52 28.39 25.16
C GLY A 59 1.76 27.50 23.94
N ILE A 60 2.13 28.17 22.91
CA ILE A 60 2.48 27.65 21.59
C ILE A 60 3.78 26.80 21.65
N ASP A 61 4.39 26.68 22.82
CA ASP A 61 5.66 26.01 23.03
C ASP A 61 5.60 24.48 22.82
N ASN A 62 4.41 23.93 22.60
CA ASN A 62 4.23 22.49 22.39
C ASN A 62 4.44 22.06 20.94
N TRP A 63 4.62 23.00 20.05
CA TRP A 63 4.73 22.70 18.64
C TRP A 63 6.19 22.75 18.24
N ASP A 64 6.79 21.58 18.10
CA ASP A 64 8.14 21.47 17.57
C ASP A 64 8.06 21.63 16.04
N PRO A 65 8.53 22.74 15.48
CA PRO A 65 8.43 22.94 14.03
C PRO A 65 9.25 21.92 13.23
N VAL A 66 10.29 21.35 13.83
CA VAL A 66 11.08 20.30 13.17
C VAL A 66 10.24 19.03 13.00
N MET A 67 9.50 18.65 14.03
CA MET A 67 8.65 17.46 13.96
C MET A 67 7.50 17.62 12.96
N ILE A 68 6.87 18.80 12.94
CA ILE A 68 5.79 19.07 12.01
C ILE A 68 6.32 19.04 10.56
N SER A 69 7.47 19.66 10.32
CA SER A 69 8.06 19.65 8.98
C SER A 69 8.48 18.25 8.56
N LEU A 70 8.96 17.44 9.51
CA LEU A 70 9.35 16.05 9.25
C LEU A 70 8.13 15.22 8.82
N VAL A 71 7.02 15.32 9.55
CA VAL A 71 5.79 14.63 9.21
C VAL A 71 5.29 15.07 7.84
N ARG A 72 5.30 16.38 7.59
CA ARG A 72 4.79 16.92 6.33
C ARG A 72 5.60 16.46 5.13
N ARG A 73 6.93 16.33 5.29
CA ARG A 73 7.80 15.86 4.21
C ARG A 73 7.76 14.35 4.05
N ALA A 74 7.71 13.60 5.15
CA ALA A 74 7.81 12.14 5.12
C ALA A 74 6.51 11.46 4.68
N THR A 75 5.37 11.89 5.21
CA THR A 75 4.11 11.16 5.03
C THR A 75 3.67 11.08 3.57
N PRO A 76 3.64 12.19 2.79
CA PRO A 76 3.17 12.09 1.40
C PRO A 76 4.12 11.33 0.46
N ASN A 77 5.37 11.12 0.87
CA ASN A 77 6.39 10.48 0.02
C ASN A 77 6.45 8.97 0.21
N LEU A 78 5.65 8.40 1.10
CA LEU A 78 5.59 6.95 1.26
C LEU A 78 4.98 6.31 0.01
N LEU A 79 5.59 5.19 -0.41
CA LEU A 79 5.12 4.39 -1.54
C LEU A 79 3.69 3.88 -1.31
N ALA A 80 3.27 3.77 -0.05
CA ALA A 80 1.96 3.26 0.33
C ALA A 80 0.80 4.01 -0.33
N PHE A 81 0.94 5.32 -0.53
CA PHE A 81 -0.13 6.10 -1.15
C PHE A 81 -0.38 5.73 -2.61
N ASP A 82 0.63 5.18 -3.27
CA ASP A 82 0.55 4.85 -4.69
C ASP A 82 0.16 3.40 -4.96
N ILE A 83 0.49 2.47 -4.04
CA ILE A 83 0.32 1.04 -4.29
C ILE A 83 -0.59 0.34 -3.26
N ALA A 84 -0.98 1.03 -2.19
CA ALA A 84 -1.82 0.45 -1.13
C ALA A 84 -2.90 1.43 -0.72
N GLY A 85 -3.93 0.93 -0.06
CA GLY A 85 -4.92 1.78 0.57
C GLY A 85 -4.37 2.35 1.86
N VAL A 86 -4.51 3.65 2.08
CA VAL A 86 -4.04 4.29 3.30
C VAL A 86 -5.24 4.73 4.13
N GLN A 87 -5.35 4.17 5.34
CA GLN A 87 -6.45 4.43 6.27
C GLN A 87 -5.86 4.78 7.63
N PRO A 88 -5.85 6.06 8.02
CA PRO A 88 -5.25 6.42 9.30
C PRO A 88 -6.08 5.90 10.49
N MET A 89 -5.39 5.52 11.55
CA MET A 89 -6.01 5.02 12.77
C MET A 89 -6.12 6.14 13.79
N THR A 90 -7.18 6.10 14.59
CA THR A 90 -7.38 7.03 15.71
C THR A 90 -7.07 6.39 17.07
N GLY A 91 -6.76 5.10 17.09
CA GLY A 91 -6.40 4.36 18.29
C GLY A 91 -5.41 3.24 17.95
N PRO A 92 -4.96 2.48 18.96
CA PRO A 92 -3.97 1.42 18.72
C PRO A 92 -4.52 0.21 17.96
N THR A 93 -5.84 0.11 17.82
CA THR A 93 -6.48 -0.94 17.01
C THR A 93 -7.48 -0.29 16.07
N GLY A 94 -7.69 -0.96 14.94
CA GLY A 94 -8.67 -0.51 13.96
C GLY A 94 -9.35 -1.67 13.29
N LEU A 95 -10.47 -1.40 12.62
CA LEU A 95 -11.22 -2.38 11.87
C LEU A 95 -11.45 -1.86 10.45
N ILE A 96 -11.22 -2.72 9.50
CA ILE A 96 -11.55 -2.46 8.09
C ILE A 96 -12.70 -3.40 7.74
N PHE A 97 -13.80 -2.85 7.27
CA PHE A 97 -15.00 -3.60 6.90
C PHE A 97 -15.10 -3.68 5.39
N ALA A 98 -15.57 -4.84 4.93
CA ALA A 98 -15.88 -5.05 3.52
C ALA A 98 -17.23 -5.73 3.43
N MET A 99 -18.03 -5.34 2.44
CA MET A 99 -19.37 -5.90 2.23
C MET A 99 -19.35 -6.71 0.94
N LYS A 100 -19.82 -7.96 1.05
CA LYS A 100 -19.96 -8.88 -0.08
C LYS A 100 -21.43 -9.09 -0.39
N ALA A 101 -21.77 -9.22 -1.67
CA ALA A 101 -23.04 -9.74 -2.12
C ALA A 101 -22.83 -11.23 -2.44
N ASN A 102 -23.70 -12.07 -1.93
CA ASN A 102 -23.63 -13.52 -2.13
C ASN A 102 -24.88 -14.01 -2.86
N TYR A 103 -24.71 -15.02 -3.71
CA TYR A 103 -25.82 -15.66 -4.42
C TYR A 103 -26.73 -16.44 -3.48
N SER A 104 -26.21 -16.86 -2.34
CA SER A 104 -26.98 -17.61 -1.35
C SER A 104 -26.67 -17.03 0.02
N ASP A 105 -27.63 -17.09 0.91
CA ASP A 105 -27.40 -16.72 2.31
C ASP A 105 -26.62 -17.79 3.08
N GLY A 106 -26.31 -18.90 2.43
CA GLY A 106 -25.58 -19.99 3.05
C GLY A 106 -26.42 -20.83 4.03
N THR A 107 -27.74 -20.66 4.00
CA THR A 107 -28.61 -21.27 5.00
C THR A 107 -29.39 -22.45 4.50
N SER A 108 -29.34 -22.74 3.21
CA SER A 108 -30.14 -23.88 2.71
C SER A 108 -29.40 -24.64 1.63
N GLY A 109 -29.17 -25.92 1.91
CA GLY A 109 -28.79 -26.89 0.90
C GLY A 109 -29.99 -27.39 0.13
N ALA A 110 -29.85 -28.54 -0.49
CA ALA A 110 -30.92 -29.14 -1.28
C ALA A 110 -32.17 -29.48 -0.44
N ASP A 111 -32.01 -29.62 0.88
CA ASP A 111 -33.11 -29.95 1.77
C ASP A 111 -33.82 -28.73 2.37
N GLY A 112 -33.31 -27.51 2.10
CA GLY A 112 -33.88 -26.28 2.63
C GLY A 112 -33.71 -26.08 4.12
N ILE A 113 -32.77 -26.78 4.76
CA ILE A 113 -32.54 -26.71 6.20
C ILE A 113 -31.12 -26.22 6.45
N SER A 114 -31.00 -25.15 7.20
CA SER A 114 -29.70 -24.56 7.55
C SER A 114 -28.94 -25.44 8.56
N GLY A 115 -27.64 -25.60 8.35
CA GLY A 115 -26.78 -26.34 9.25
C GLY A 115 -26.60 -27.81 8.93
N THR A 116 -26.97 -28.25 7.75
CA THR A 116 -26.79 -29.61 7.29
C THR A 116 -25.52 -29.76 6.43
N ALA A 117 -25.14 -30.99 6.16
CA ALA A 117 -23.90 -31.29 5.45
C ALA A 117 -23.92 -30.90 3.98
N ASP A 118 -25.07 -30.62 3.43
CA ASP A 118 -25.22 -30.22 2.03
C ASP A 118 -25.32 -28.69 1.84
N ASP A 119 -25.18 -27.92 2.92
CA ASP A 119 -25.14 -26.46 2.80
C ASP A 119 -23.94 -26.04 1.97
N VAL A 120 -24.20 -25.28 0.93
CA VAL A 120 -23.15 -24.75 0.06
C VAL A 120 -22.71 -23.39 0.60
N ALA A 121 -21.41 -23.23 0.77
CA ALA A 121 -20.87 -21.95 1.21
C ALA A 121 -21.31 -20.86 0.23
N PRO A 122 -21.73 -19.70 0.74
CA PRO A 122 -22.24 -18.66 -0.16
C PRO A 122 -21.17 -18.20 -1.16
N THR A 123 -21.54 -18.24 -2.44
CA THR A 123 -20.67 -17.84 -3.52
C THR A 123 -20.79 -16.33 -3.73
N GLU A 124 -19.68 -15.65 -3.80
CA GLU A 124 -19.67 -14.19 -3.98
C GLU A 124 -20.21 -13.82 -5.35
N ALA A 125 -21.24 -12.97 -5.34
CA ALA A 125 -21.83 -12.43 -6.55
C ALA A 125 -21.00 -11.22 -7.00
N LEU A 126 -21.00 -10.96 -8.30
CA LEU A 126 -20.35 -9.82 -8.95
C LEU A 126 -18.83 -9.91 -9.09
N PHE A 127 -18.17 -10.84 -8.39
CA PHE A 127 -16.70 -10.97 -8.48
C PHE A 127 -16.27 -12.21 -9.20
N GLY A 128 -16.81 -13.30 -9.17
CA GLY A 128 -16.51 -14.44 -10.02
C GLY A 128 -17.18 -14.34 -11.38
N GLU A 129 -17.26 -15.44 -12.08
CA GLU A 129 -18.12 -15.53 -13.26
C GLU A 129 -19.56 -15.48 -12.79
N ALA A 130 -20.37 -14.66 -13.45
CA ALA A 130 -21.77 -14.54 -13.10
C ALA A 130 -22.47 -15.90 -13.30
N ASP A 131 -23.24 -16.30 -12.32
CA ASP A 131 -24.01 -17.55 -12.40
C ASP A 131 -25.28 -17.27 -13.22
N ASP A 132 -25.28 -17.73 -14.45
CA ASP A 132 -26.37 -17.50 -15.37
C ASP A 132 -27.58 -18.43 -15.13
N SER A 133 -27.45 -19.38 -14.23
CA SER A 133 -28.53 -20.27 -13.86
C SER A 133 -29.27 -19.85 -12.56
N PHE A 134 -28.67 -18.92 -11.78
CA PHE A 134 -29.15 -18.61 -10.43
C PHE A 134 -30.58 -18.03 -10.44
N SER A 135 -30.90 -17.18 -11.42
CA SER A 135 -32.22 -16.57 -11.53
C SER A 135 -33.11 -17.28 -12.57
N GLY A 136 -32.68 -18.44 -13.07
CA GLY A 136 -33.39 -19.18 -14.12
C GLY A 136 -33.29 -20.66 -13.92
N THR A 137 -33.01 -21.40 -14.98
CA THR A 137 -32.85 -22.86 -14.93
C THR A 137 -31.50 -23.27 -15.53
N GLY A 138 -31.06 -24.46 -15.22
CA GLY A 138 -29.84 -25.04 -15.76
C GLY A 138 -28.74 -25.15 -14.71
N SER A 139 -27.51 -25.08 -15.18
CA SER A 139 -26.31 -25.07 -14.33
C SER A 139 -25.42 -23.87 -14.70
N ALA A 140 -24.58 -23.48 -13.78
CA ALA A 140 -23.65 -22.34 -14.04
C ALA A 140 -22.88 -22.56 -15.35
N GLY A 141 -22.92 -21.60 -16.23
CA GLY A 141 -22.31 -21.66 -17.56
C GLY A 141 -23.19 -22.17 -18.67
N THR A 142 -24.37 -22.73 -18.34
CA THR A 142 -25.36 -23.21 -19.33
C THR A 142 -26.78 -22.82 -18.93
N GLY A 143 -26.90 -21.82 -18.07
CA GLY A 143 -28.17 -21.35 -17.58
C GLY A 143 -28.99 -20.62 -18.63
N SER A 144 -30.31 -20.61 -18.45
CA SER A 144 -31.26 -19.90 -19.31
C SER A 144 -32.45 -19.44 -18.46
N GLY A 145 -33.26 -18.56 -19.03
CA GLY A 145 -34.47 -18.14 -18.36
C GLY A 145 -35.46 -19.31 -18.28
N MET A 146 -36.21 -19.39 -17.18
CA MET A 146 -37.22 -20.47 -17.02
C MET A 146 -38.47 -20.16 -17.84
N ALA A 147 -39.24 -21.18 -18.18
CA ALA A 147 -40.47 -21.02 -18.92
C ALA A 147 -41.50 -20.25 -18.07
N THR A 148 -42.36 -19.48 -18.72
CA THR A 148 -43.32 -18.63 -18.02
C THR A 148 -44.27 -19.47 -17.15
N ALA A 149 -44.68 -20.65 -17.62
CA ALA A 149 -45.57 -21.53 -16.87
C ALA A 149 -44.91 -22.05 -15.59
N ASP A 150 -43.60 -22.35 -15.66
CA ASP A 150 -42.81 -22.77 -14.48
C ASP A 150 -42.63 -21.60 -13.50
N ALA A 151 -42.36 -20.43 -14.02
CA ALA A 151 -42.17 -19.23 -13.20
C ALA A 151 -43.45 -18.80 -12.47
N GLU A 152 -44.62 -19.02 -13.09
CA GLU A 152 -45.92 -18.73 -12.44
C GLU A 152 -46.23 -19.66 -11.28
N SER A 153 -45.71 -20.87 -11.31
CA SER A 153 -45.95 -21.86 -10.24
C SER A 153 -44.81 -21.92 -9.22
N ASP A 154 -43.70 -21.23 -9.46
CA ASP A 154 -42.55 -21.27 -8.58
C ASP A 154 -42.78 -20.37 -7.34
N ALA A 155 -42.85 -21.01 -6.19
CA ALA A 155 -43.01 -20.31 -4.92
C ALA A 155 -41.69 -20.01 -4.19
N ASN A 156 -40.59 -20.62 -4.67
CA ASN A 156 -39.29 -20.54 -3.98
C ASN A 156 -38.26 -19.85 -4.86
N TRP A 157 -38.28 -18.50 -4.85
CA TRP A 157 -37.30 -17.72 -5.60
C TRP A 157 -35.95 -17.79 -4.90
N ASN A 158 -34.89 -17.94 -5.68
CA ASN A 158 -33.53 -17.92 -5.15
C ASN A 158 -33.20 -16.54 -4.54
N GLU A 159 -32.52 -16.53 -3.41
CA GLU A 159 -32.24 -15.32 -2.67
C GLU A 159 -30.78 -14.90 -2.79
N MET A 160 -30.56 -13.60 -2.76
CA MET A 160 -29.23 -13.03 -2.63
C MET A 160 -29.16 -12.29 -1.28
N GLY A 161 -28.00 -12.35 -0.66
CA GLY A 161 -27.80 -11.70 0.61
C GLY A 161 -26.51 -10.90 0.65
N PHE A 162 -26.30 -10.21 1.77
CA PHE A 162 -25.06 -9.50 2.05
C PHE A 162 -24.37 -10.12 3.25
N SER A 163 -23.06 -10.27 3.15
CA SER A 163 -22.24 -10.57 4.31
C SER A 163 -21.24 -9.43 4.54
N ILE A 164 -20.93 -9.17 5.80
CA ILE A 164 -19.97 -8.15 6.18
C ILE A 164 -18.76 -8.87 6.76
N GLU A 165 -17.63 -8.70 6.13
CA GLU A 165 -16.36 -9.22 6.61
C GLU A 165 -15.53 -8.09 7.21
N LYS A 166 -14.67 -8.45 8.15
CA LYS A 166 -13.83 -7.48 8.84
C LYS A 166 -12.41 -7.98 8.94
N SER A 167 -11.47 -7.06 8.85
CA SER A 167 -10.06 -7.31 9.09
C SER A 167 -9.60 -6.39 10.21
N MET A 168 -8.96 -6.97 11.22
CA MET A 168 -8.46 -6.21 12.35
C MET A 168 -7.01 -5.80 12.12
N VAL A 169 -6.67 -4.56 12.49
CA VAL A 169 -5.32 -4.06 12.39
C VAL A 169 -4.87 -3.57 13.76
N GLU A 170 -3.63 -3.90 14.12
CA GLU A 170 -2.99 -3.44 15.34
C GLU A 170 -1.77 -2.60 15.01
N ALA A 171 -1.58 -1.51 15.74
CA ALA A 171 -0.43 -0.65 15.54
C ALA A 171 0.80 -1.28 16.17
N LYS A 172 1.84 -1.46 15.36
CA LYS A 172 3.17 -1.92 15.80
C LYS A 172 4.15 -0.77 15.73
N SER A 173 5.27 -0.88 16.46
CA SER A 173 6.23 0.20 16.58
C SER A 173 7.52 -0.12 15.84
N ARG A 174 8.07 0.89 15.18
CA ARG A 174 9.45 0.88 14.69
C ARG A 174 10.21 1.97 15.41
N GLN A 175 11.43 1.69 15.81
CA GLN A 175 12.24 2.66 16.55
C GLN A 175 13.71 2.49 16.19
N LEU A 176 14.41 3.62 16.12
CA LEU A 176 15.82 3.64 15.76
C LEU A 176 16.49 4.77 16.54
N ARG A 177 17.70 4.50 17.00
CA ARG A 177 18.46 5.44 17.85
C ARG A 177 19.84 5.64 17.27
N ALA A 178 20.33 6.88 17.36
CA ALA A 178 21.71 7.22 17.05
C ALA A 178 22.29 8.08 18.18
N GLN A 179 23.58 7.98 18.35
CA GLN A 179 24.30 8.82 19.30
C GLN A 179 25.53 9.40 18.62
N TYR A 180 25.96 10.57 19.07
CA TYR A 180 27.14 11.23 18.54
C TYR A 180 27.89 11.89 19.69
N THR A 181 29.19 12.10 19.51
CA THR A 181 30.03 12.73 20.52
C THR A 181 29.99 14.25 20.36
N MET A 182 30.21 14.94 21.47
CA MET A 182 30.28 16.40 21.46
C MET A 182 31.42 16.89 20.59
N GLU A 183 32.54 16.18 20.62
CA GLU A 183 33.72 16.52 19.84
C GLU A 183 33.44 16.43 18.36
N LEU A 184 32.75 15.37 17.93
CA LEU A 184 32.35 15.20 16.53
C LEU A 184 31.44 16.36 16.07
N ALA A 185 30.49 16.76 16.92
CA ALA A 185 29.59 17.86 16.59
C ALA A 185 30.37 19.19 16.41
N GLN A 186 31.32 19.43 17.30
CA GLN A 186 32.15 20.65 17.21
C GLN A 186 33.04 20.66 15.97
N ASP A 187 33.66 19.51 15.69
CA ASP A 187 34.57 19.39 14.53
C ASP A 187 33.78 19.51 13.21
N LEU A 188 32.63 18.89 13.14
CA LEU A 188 31.78 18.92 11.94
C LEU A 188 31.30 20.34 11.65
N LYS A 189 30.94 21.07 12.72
CA LYS A 189 30.53 22.48 12.60
C LYS A 189 31.68 23.36 12.19
N ALA A 190 32.87 23.13 12.78
CA ALA A 190 34.04 23.98 12.51
C ALA A 190 34.64 23.77 11.11
N VAL A 191 34.73 22.52 10.66
CA VAL A 191 35.36 22.17 9.39
C VAL A 191 34.41 22.28 8.22
N HIS A 192 33.19 21.77 8.36
CA HIS A 192 32.23 21.65 7.26
C HIS A 192 31.03 22.57 7.38
N GLY A 193 30.84 23.24 8.51
CA GLY A 193 29.68 24.09 8.74
C GLY A 193 28.36 23.33 8.87
N LEU A 194 28.40 22.00 9.08
CA LEU A 194 27.23 21.15 9.17
C LEU A 194 26.84 20.92 10.63
N ASN A 195 25.54 20.79 10.87
CA ASN A 195 25.01 20.45 12.18
C ASN A 195 24.84 18.94 12.26
N ALA A 196 25.56 18.29 13.19
CA ALA A 196 25.54 16.84 13.34
C ALA A 196 24.14 16.32 13.65
N GLU A 197 23.38 17.05 14.46
CA GLU A 197 22.01 16.66 14.82
C GLU A 197 21.11 16.60 13.59
N THR A 198 21.16 17.63 12.76
CA THR A 198 20.34 17.71 11.55
C THR A 198 20.69 16.59 10.55
N GLU A 199 22.01 16.36 10.37
CA GLU A 199 22.46 15.32 9.45
C GLU A 199 22.05 13.93 9.92
N LEU A 200 22.20 13.64 11.23
CA LEU A 200 21.74 12.36 11.77
C LEU A 200 20.23 12.20 11.69
N ALA A 201 19.47 13.27 11.94
CA ALA A 201 18.01 13.23 11.81
C ALA A 201 17.59 12.89 10.39
N ASN A 202 18.24 13.48 9.39
CA ASN A 202 17.96 13.18 7.99
C ASN A 202 18.29 11.73 7.64
N ILE A 203 19.44 11.23 8.11
CA ILE A 203 19.85 9.84 7.84
C ILE A 203 18.86 8.85 8.48
N LEU A 204 18.51 9.08 9.75
CA LEU A 204 17.62 8.16 10.46
C LEU A 204 16.20 8.16 9.87
N SER A 205 15.68 9.34 9.50
CA SER A 205 14.34 9.41 8.92
C SER A 205 14.30 8.75 7.54
N SER A 206 15.33 8.94 6.72
CA SER A 206 15.43 8.27 5.42
C SER A 206 15.50 6.76 5.58
N GLU A 207 16.25 6.28 6.56
CA GLU A 207 16.37 4.83 6.80
C GLU A 207 15.03 4.22 7.22
N ILE A 208 14.30 4.87 8.12
CA ILE A 208 13.01 4.35 8.58
C ILE A 208 11.98 4.34 7.43
N LEU A 209 11.97 5.39 6.61
CA LEU A 209 11.08 5.42 5.45
C LEU A 209 11.43 4.33 4.46
N GLY A 210 12.72 4.12 4.21
CA GLY A 210 13.18 3.03 3.36
C GLY A 210 12.77 1.65 3.89
N GLU A 211 12.85 1.46 5.20
CA GLU A 211 12.43 0.20 5.82
C GLU A 211 10.92 -0.03 5.70
N ILE A 212 10.11 1.02 5.86
CA ILE A 212 8.65 0.90 5.72
C ILE A 212 8.29 0.54 4.28
N ASN A 213 8.89 1.23 3.31
CA ASN A 213 8.66 0.93 1.90
C ASN A 213 9.08 -0.50 1.56
N ARG A 214 10.21 -0.93 2.10
CA ARG A 214 10.73 -2.28 1.88
C ARG A 214 9.80 -3.34 2.47
N GLU A 215 9.30 -3.11 3.68
CA GLU A 215 8.34 -4.01 4.31
C GLU A 215 7.07 -4.15 3.48
N MET A 216 6.59 -3.03 2.92
CA MET A 216 5.40 -3.06 2.08
C MET A 216 5.62 -3.86 0.81
N ILE A 217 6.73 -3.63 0.11
CA ILE A 217 7.06 -4.38 -1.12
C ILE A 217 7.21 -5.87 -0.80
N HIS A 218 7.87 -6.19 0.32
CA HIS A 218 8.06 -7.58 0.72
C HIS A 218 6.73 -8.27 1.03
N THR A 219 5.83 -7.56 1.71
CA THR A 219 4.50 -8.09 2.02
C THR A 219 3.71 -8.37 0.74
N ILE A 220 3.72 -7.42 -0.20
CA ILE A 220 3.05 -7.59 -1.49
C ILE A 220 3.63 -8.81 -2.23
N ASN A 221 4.96 -8.90 -2.29
CA ASN A 221 5.62 -9.98 -3.02
C ASN A 221 5.36 -11.36 -2.41
N THR A 222 5.23 -11.42 -1.08
CA THR A 222 4.95 -12.68 -0.38
C THR A 222 3.51 -13.14 -0.61
N GLN A 223 2.57 -12.20 -0.68
CA GLN A 223 1.15 -12.53 -0.77
C GLN A 223 0.66 -12.61 -2.21
N ALA A 224 1.42 -12.11 -3.17
CA ALA A 224 1.02 -12.11 -4.59
C ALA A 224 0.85 -13.53 -5.12
N VAL A 225 -0.19 -13.72 -5.93
CA VAL A 225 -0.40 -15.00 -6.62
C VAL A 225 0.73 -15.24 -7.61
N ALA A 226 1.29 -16.44 -7.59
CA ALA A 226 2.42 -16.79 -8.46
C ALA A 226 1.96 -16.97 -9.90
N GLY A 227 2.57 -16.22 -10.81
CA GLY A 227 2.43 -16.43 -12.25
C GLY A 227 3.54 -17.31 -12.79
N THR A 228 3.39 -17.77 -14.03
CA THR A 228 4.44 -18.55 -14.69
C THR A 228 5.65 -17.65 -14.98
N ALA A 229 6.85 -18.16 -14.69
CA ALA A 229 8.09 -17.42 -14.92
C ALA A 229 8.25 -17.07 -16.40
N PHE A 230 8.89 -15.94 -16.65
CA PHE A 230 9.21 -15.49 -18.01
C PHE A 230 10.69 -15.75 -18.29
N ASP A 231 10.98 -16.48 -19.35
CA ASP A 231 12.35 -16.76 -19.76
C ASP A 231 12.74 -15.79 -20.87
N ALA A 232 13.70 -14.92 -20.56
CA ALA A 232 14.16 -13.88 -21.49
C ALA A 232 15.32 -14.35 -22.38
N THR A 233 15.64 -15.65 -22.42
CA THR A 233 16.74 -16.17 -23.24
C THR A 233 16.54 -15.82 -24.71
N PRO A 234 17.42 -15.02 -25.32
CA PRO A 234 17.23 -14.66 -26.73
C PRO A 234 17.58 -15.82 -27.69
N VAL A 235 18.51 -16.66 -27.31
CA VAL A 235 18.98 -17.77 -28.17
C VAL A 235 19.22 -19.03 -27.37
N SER A 236 18.35 -20.00 -27.46
CA SER A 236 18.64 -21.30 -26.91
C SER A 236 17.71 -22.34 -27.52
N GLY A 237 18.22 -23.06 -28.47
CA GLY A 237 17.83 -24.41 -28.88
C GLY A 237 16.37 -24.65 -29.28
N SER A 238 15.53 -23.71 -29.18
CA SER A 238 14.08 -23.89 -29.40
C SER A 238 13.49 -22.62 -30.00
N SER A 239 13.31 -22.60 -31.27
CA SER A 239 12.41 -21.78 -32.06
C SER A 239 12.24 -20.29 -31.71
N LYS A 240 12.97 -19.75 -30.75
CA LYS A 240 12.85 -18.33 -30.35
C LYS A 240 13.97 -17.47 -30.95
N GLY A 241 14.39 -17.69 -32.18
CA GLY A 241 15.40 -16.87 -32.81
C GLY A 241 15.03 -15.42 -32.98
N ARG A 242 14.66 -14.77 -31.86
CA ARG A 242 14.21 -13.38 -31.82
C ARG A 242 15.31 -12.48 -31.27
N TRP A 243 15.32 -11.25 -31.73
CA TRP A 243 16.22 -10.23 -31.19
C TRP A 243 15.80 -9.89 -29.75
N GLU A 244 16.75 -9.45 -28.94
CA GLU A 244 16.53 -9.12 -27.54
C GLU A 244 15.37 -8.15 -27.35
N VAL A 245 15.26 -7.13 -28.22
CA VAL A 245 14.19 -6.14 -28.12
C VAL A 245 12.82 -6.79 -28.31
N GLU A 246 12.71 -7.79 -29.18
CA GLU A 246 11.45 -8.51 -29.36
C GLU A 246 11.08 -9.33 -28.12
N VAL A 247 12.07 -9.91 -27.45
CA VAL A 247 11.86 -10.65 -26.20
C VAL A 247 11.39 -9.69 -25.11
N TYR A 248 11.98 -8.50 -25.04
CA TYR A 248 11.56 -7.50 -24.05
C TYR A 248 10.15 -6.96 -24.34
N LYS A 249 9.74 -6.87 -25.60
CA LYS A 249 8.36 -6.54 -25.96
C LYS A 249 7.40 -7.66 -25.56
N ALA A 250 7.83 -8.91 -25.66
CA ALA A 250 7.04 -10.05 -25.17
C ALA A 250 6.87 -10.00 -23.65
N LEU A 251 7.88 -9.50 -22.93
CA LEU A 251 7.75 -9.26 -21.49
C LEU A 251 6.64 -8.26 -21.17
N ILE A 252 6.51 -7.19 -21.94
CA ILE A 252 5.42 -6.23 -21.78
C ILE A 252 4.06 -6.91 -21.98
N THR A 253 3.95 -7.76 -23.00
CA THR A 253 2.73 -8.53 -23.25
C THR A 253 2.42 -9.46 -22.07
N LYS A 254 3.44 -10.09 -21.48
CA LYS A 254 3.25 -10.95 -20.31
C LYS A 254 2.73 -10.14 -19.12
N MET A 255 3.27 -8.93 -18.89
CA MET A 255 2.78 -8.05 -17.83
C MET A 255 1.29 -7.69 -18.04
N GLU A 256 0.90 -7.41 -19.28
CA GLU A 256 -0.50 -7.11 -19.62
C GLU A 256 -1.41 -8.32 -19.41
N ILE A 257 -0.94 -9.52 -19.71
CA ILE A 257 -1.71 -10.75 -19.47
C ILE A 257 -1.95 -10.92 -17.97
N GLU A 258 -0.91 -10.75 -17.15
CA GLU A 258 -1.07 -10.87 -15.70
C GLU A 258 -2.00 -9.79 -15.13
N ALA A 259 -1.95 -8.58 -15.69
CA ALA A 259 -2.87 -7.51 -15.31
C ALA A 259 -4.33 -7.89 -15.64
N SER A 260 -4.54 -8.53 -16.79
CA SER A 260 -5.88 -8.99 -17.20
C SER A 260 -6.37 -10.14 -16.31
N GLU A 261 -5.47 -11.00 -15.84
CA GLU A 261 -5.84 -12.07 -14.92
C GLU A 261 -6.30 -11.49 -13.58
N ILE A 262 -5.70 -10.37 -13.13
CA ILE A 262 -6.20 -9.67 -11.94
C ILE A 262 -7.63 -9.18 -12.18
N ALA A 263 -7.90 -8.62 -13.36
CA ALA A 263 -9.26 -8.16 -13.71
C ALA A 263 -10.27 -9.29 -13.68
N LYS A 264 -9.89 -10.47 -14.18
CA LYS A 264 -10.75 -11.66 -14.15
C LYS A 264 -11.05 -12.12 -12.71
N ALA A 265 -10.00 -12.10 -11.87
CA ALA A 265 -10.13 -12.60 -10.49
C ALA A 265 -10.90 -11.63 -9.60
N THR A 266 -10.72 -10.33 -9.78
CA THR A 266 -11.32 -9.33 -8.89
C THR A 266 -12.60 -8.71 -9.42
N ARG A 267 -12.78 -8.70 -10.76
CA ARG A 267 -13.90 -8.00 -11.45
C ARG A 267 -14.01 -6.51 -11.09
N ARG A 268 -12.96 -5.94 -10.51
CA ARG A 268 -12.93 -4.53 -10.14
C ARG A 268 -12.14 -3.67 -11.12
N GLY A 269 -11.09 -4.25 -11.71
CA GLY A 269 -10.29 -3.53 -12.67
C GLY A 269 -9.02 -4.27 -13.00
N LYS A 270 -8.43 -3.84 -14.10
CA LYS A 270 -7.16 -4.37 -14.59
C LYS A 270 -6.01 -3.84 -13.71
N GLY A 271 -4.96 -4.63 -13.55
CA GLY A 271 -3.76 -4.18 -12.86
C GLY A 271 -3.23 -2.87 -13.45
N ASN A 272 -2.96 -1.90 -12.60
CA ASN A 272 -2.61 -0.55 -13.04
C ASN A 272 -1.24 -0.09 -12.54
N PHE A 273 -0.52 -0.93 -11.79
CA PHE A 273 0.86 -0.63 -11.43
C PHE A 273 1.68 -1.92 -11.44
N ALA A 274 2.99 -1.77 -11.53
CA ALA A 274 3.92 -2.89 -11.46
C ALA A 274 5.15 -2.50 -10.66
N ILE A 275 5.60 -3.42 -9.81
CA ILE A 275 6.87 -3.30 -9.09
C ILE A 275 7.86 -4.20 -9.83
N ILE A 276 8.96 -3.62 -10.29
CA ILE A 276 9.93 -4.31 -11.14
C ILE A 276 11.33 -4.22 -10.53
N SER A 277 12.17 -5.21 -10.82
CA SER A 277 13.58 -5.14 -10.43
C SER A 277 14.34 -4.17 -11.34
N SER A 278 15.54 -3.80 -10.94
CA SER A 278 16.38 -2.88 -11.71
C SER A 278 16.79 -3.47 -13.08
N GLY A 279 17.01 -4.78 -13.14
CA GLY A 279 17.31 -5.44 -14.42
C GLY A 279 16.16 -5.35 -15.40
N VAL A 280 14.94 -5.61 -14.92
CA VAL A 280 13.73 -5.50 -15.75
C VAL A 280 13.51 -4.04 -16.19
N ALA A 281 13.81 -3.08 -15.30
CA ALA A 281 13.70 -1.65 -15.67
C ALA A 281 14.61 -1.30 -16.83
N ALA A 282 15.86 -1.80 -16.82
CA ALA A 282 16.81 -1.59 -17.91
C ALA A 282 16.31 -2.22 -19.21
N ALA A 283 15.76 -3.43 -19.14
CA ALA A 283 15.22 -4.11 -20.31
C ALA A 283 14.03 -3.35 -20.89
N LEU A 284 13.13 -2.84 -20.05
CA LEU A 284 11.99 -2.08 -20.53
C LEU A 284 12.40 -0.73 -21.14
N ASN A 285 13.46 -0.11 -20.63
CA ASN A 285 14.00 1.10 -21.23
C ASN A 285 14.48 0.86 -22.67
N ALA A 286 15.09 -0.30 -22.92
CA ALA A 286 15.57 -0.66 -24.26
C ALA A 286 14.43 -0.77 -25.28
N THR A 287 13.21 -1.06 -24.85
CA THR A 287 12.07 -1.17 -25.78
C THR A 287 11.53 0.18 -26.25
N GLY A 288 11.83 1.27 -25.53
CA GLY A 288 11.28 2.59 -25.82
C GLY A 288 9.81 2.73 -25.49
N SER A 289 9.22 1.81 -24.74
CA SER A 289 7.80 1.80 -24.41
C SER A 289 7.47 2.48 -23.08
N VAL A 290 8.50 2.92 -22.34
CA VAL A 290 8.31 3.59 -21.04
C VAL A 290 8.26 5.09 -21.28
N GLN A 291 7.20 5.72 -20.79
CA GLN A 291 7.06 7.17 -20.81
C GLN A 291 7.47 7.72 -19.45
N TYR A 292 8.58 8.44 -19.44
CA TYR A 292 9.10 9.04 -18.20
C TYR A 292 8.34 10.31 -17.88
N GLY A 293 7.94 10.47 -16.62
CA GLY A 293 7.47 11.76 -16.14
C GLY A 293 8.61 12.76 -16.05
N ASN A 294 8.29 14.02 -15.88
CA ASN A 294 9.31 15.08 -15.81
C ASN A 294 10.31 14.89 -14.67
N THR A 295 9.96 14.12 -13.66
CA THR A 295 10.83 13.85 -12.52
C THR A 295 11.51 12.48 -12.59
N ALA A 296 11.21 11.67 -13.60
CA ALA A 296 11.64 10.27 -13.62
C ALA A 296 13.11 10.09 -13.95
N SER A 297 13.74 11.05 -14.63
CA SER A 297 15.16 10.92 -15.00
C SER A 297 16.08 10.97 -13.79
N THR A 298 15.65 11.56 -12.70
CA THR A 298 16.41 11.62 -11.45
C THR A 298 15.98 10.57 -10.44
N ALA A 299 14.91 9.83 -10.72
CA ALA A 299 14.33 8.89 -9.74
C ALA A 299 15.23 7.69 -9.44
N LEU A 300 16.09 7.31 -10.39
CA LEU A 300 17.04 6.23 -10.16
C LEU A 300 18.14 6.61 -9.17
N ALA A 301 18.38 7.89 -8.98
CA ALA A 301 19.38 8.36 -8.03
C ALA A 301 18.83 8.53 -6.61
N ASP A 302 17.51 8.63 -6.47
CA ASP A 302 16.89 8.85 -5.16
C ASP A 302 16.35 7.52 -4.61
N VAL A 303 17.20 6.82 -3.89
CA VAL A 303 16.92 5.47 -3.39
C VAL A 303 15.86 5.47 -2.27
N THR A 304 15.66 6.61 -1.61
CA THR A 304 14.89 6.62 -0.36
C THR A 304 13.45 7.10 -0.48
N GLY A 305 13.11 7.86 -1.52
CA GLY A 305 11.80 8.48 -1.54
C GLY A 305 10.91 8.12 -2.71
N ASN A 306 11.41 8.27 -3.92
CA ASN A 306 10.57 8.18 -5.11
C ASN A 306 11.03 7.03 -6.00
N LEU A 307 10.39 5.89 -5.85
CA LEU A 307 10.69 4.69 -6.63
C LEU A 307 9.97 4.66 -7.99
N PHE A 308 9.21 5.70 -8.31
CA PHE A 308 8.43 5.77 -9.54
C PHE A 308 9.34 5.99 -10.74
N LEU A 309 9.31 5.05 -11.70
CA LEU A 309 10.11 5.14 -12.92
C LEU A 309 9.38 5.88 -14.04
N GLY A 310 8.12 5.57 -14.26
CA GLY A 310 7.34 6.15 -15.34
C GLY A 310 6.10 5.31 -15.60
N THR A 311 5.47 5.54 -16.74
CA THR A 311 4.30 4.77 -17.15
C THR A 311 4.60 3.99 -18.42
N LEU A 312 4.13 2.76 -18.46
CA LEU A 312 4.14 1.96 -19.68
C LEU A 312 3.04 2.47 -20.63
N ASN A 313 3.18 2.18 -21.92
CA ASN A 313 2.23 2.67 -22.94
C ASN A 313 0.77 2.29 -22.66
N GLY A 314 0.54 1.22 -21.92
CA GLY A 314 -0.81 0.81 -21.50
C GLY A 314 -1.38 1.55 -20.29
N GLY A 315 -0.66 2.53 -19.75
CA GLY A 315 -1.09 3.27 -18.57
C GLY A 315 -0.67 2.66 -17.25
N MET A 316 0.12 1.60 -17.27
CA MET A 316 0.60 0.92 -16.06
C MET A 316 1.77 1.71 -15.46
N LYS A 317 1.66 2.09 -14.20
CA LYS A 317 2.73 2.80 -13.49
C LYS A 317 3.82 1.81 -13.08
N LEU A 318 5.07 2.20 -13.25
CA LEU A 318 6.22 1.36 -12.95
C LEU A 318 6.96 1.89 -11.73
N TYR A 319 7.20 1.02 -10.76
CA TYR A 319 7.99 1.30 -9.55
C TYR A 319 9.16 0.35 -9.50
N VAL A 320 10.36 0.89 -9.28
CA VAL A 320 11.59 0.09 -9.30
C VAL A 320 11.94 -0.31 -7.86
N ASP A 321 12.22 -1.60 -7.67
CA ASP A 321 12.75 -2.13 -6.42
C ASP A 321 14.27 -2.31 -6.58
N PRO A 322 15.10 -1.43 -6.00
CA PRO A 322 16.54 -1.52 -6.19
C PRO A 322 17.23 -2.56 -5.32
N PHE A 323 16.53 -3.15 -4.34
CA PHE A 323 17.17 -3.97 -3.31
C PHE A 323 17.04 -5.47 -3.53
N ASN A 324 16.27 -5.91 -4.52
CA ASN A 324 16.08 -7.35 -4.72
C ASN A 324 17.20 -7.93 -5.59
N ALA A 325 17.70 -9.11 -5.18
CA ALA A 325 18.80 -9.77 -5.86
C ALA A 325 18.38 -10.49 -7.16
N GLY A 326 17.10 -10.86 -7.28
CA GLY A 326 16.59 -11.56 -8.46
C GLY A 326 15.70 -10.67 -9.30
N ASP A 327 15.53 -11.03 -10.56
CA ASP A 327 14.65 -10.28 -11.46
C ASP A 327 13.23 -10.81 -11.37
N TYR A 328 12.30 -9.91 -11.16
CA TYR A 328 10.89 -10.23 -10.99
C TYR A 328 10.01 -9.05 -11.41
N VAL A 329 8.75 -9.35 -11.64
CA VAL A 329 7.71 -8.36 -11.86
C VAL A 329 6.51 -8.73 -10.99
N THR A 330 6.01 -7.76 -10.23
CA THR A 330 4.76 -7.89 -9.48
C THR A 330 3.78 -6.88 -10.02
N VAL A 331 2.71 -7.36 -10.63
CA VAL A 331 1.62 -6.51 -11.15
C VAL A 331 0.55 -6.42 -10.08
N GLY A 332 -0.01 -5.23 -9.86
CA GLY A 332 -1.01 -5.01 -8.84
C GLY A 332 -2.10 -4.03 -9.26
N TYR A 333 -3.11 -3.97 -8.44
CA TYR A 333 -4.26 -3.11 -8.69
C TYR A 333 -4.53 -2.21 -7.48
N UNK A 334 -4.66 -0.94 -7.50
CA UNK A 334 -4.98 -0.08 -6.63
C UNK A 334 -6.06 0.55 -7.15
N GLY A 335 -7.19 0.58 -6.72
CA GLY A 335 -8.41 1.25 -7.18
C GLY A 335 -8.40 2.74 -6.95
N ALA A 336 -9.37 3.41 -7.53
CA ALA A 336 -9.50 4.86 -7.35
C ALA A 336 -9.94 5.22 -5.92
N ASN A 337 -10.69 4.34 -5.29
CA ASN A 337 -11.12 4.53 -3.90
C ASN A 337 -10.08 3.97 -2.94
N SER A 338 -9.89 4.63 -1.81
CA SER A 338 -8.92 4.20 -0.81
C SER A 338 -9.26 2.85 -0.17
N TYR A 339 -10.49 2.37 -0.33
CA TYR A 339 -10.92 1.06 0.17
C TYR A 339 -10.70 -0.07 -0.84
N ASP A 340 -10.35 0.25 -2.08
CA ASP A 340 -10.23 -0.72 -3.16
C ASP A 340 -8.76 -1.04 -3.42
N ALA A 341 -8.15 -1.73 -2.47
CA ALA A 341 -6.75 -2.12 -2.54
C ALA A 341 -6.57 -3.48 -1.88
N GLY A 342 -5.51 -4.18 -2.24
CA GLY A 342 -5.24 -5.50 -1.69
C GLY A 342 -4.64 -5.46 -0.29
N ILE A 343 -3.85 -4.42 0.01
CA ILE A 343 -3.22 -4.23 1.33
C ILE A 343 -3.54 -2.82 1.80
N PHE A 344 -3.74 -2.68 3.10
CA PHE A 344 -3.99 -1.40 3.74
C PHE A 344 -2.83 -1.04 4.67
N TYR A 345 -2.34 0.18 4.52
CA TYR A 345 -1.38 0.79 5.42
C TYR A 345 -2.14 1.72 6.34
N CYS A 346 -2.01 1.50 7.66
CA CYS A 346 -2.80 2.21 8.66
C CYS A 346 -1.85 2.95 9.61
N PRO A 347 -1.48 4.19 9.29
CA PRO A 347 -0.61 4.95 10.19
C PRO A 347 -1.37 5.40 11.43
N TYR A 348 -0.71 5.33 12.58
CA TYR A 348 -1.28 5.78 13.84
C TYR A 348 -0.49 6.96 14.40
N VAL A 349 0.76 6.73 14.81
CA VAL A 349 1.64 7.80 15.28
C VAL A 349 2.69 8.04 14.21
N PRO A 350 2.86 9.28 13.73
CA PRO A 350 3.84 9.55 12.70
C PRO A 350 5.26 9.45 13.25
N LEU A 351 6.24 9.61 12.36
CA LEU A 351 7.64 9.57 12.74
C LEU A 351 7.95 10.72 13.70
N SER A 352 8.17 10.39 14.96
CA SER A 352 8.46 11.35 16.02
C SER A 352 9.93 11.28 16.42
N MET A 353 10.53 12.43 16.69
CA MET A 353 11.91 12.54 17.10
C MET A 353 11.97 12.77 18.61
N MET A 354 12.85 12.05 19.29
CA MET A 354 13.13 12.23 20.71
C MET A 354 14.62 12.49 20.89
N LYS A 355 14.95 13.38 21.82
CA LYS A 355 16.30 13.83 22.01
C LYS A 355 16.62 13.83 23.50
N THR A 356 17.79 13.30 23.88
CA THR A 356 18.21 13.24 25.27
C THR A 356 19.72 13.21 25.36
N ILE A 357 20.22 13.47 26.55
CA ILE A 357 21.64 13.29 26.90
C ILE A 357 21.75 12.05 27.76
N GLY A 358 22.69 11.17 27.45
CA GLY A 358 22.85 9.93 28.16
C GLY A 358 23.33 10.13 29.61
N ASP A 359 22.75 9.39 30.52
CA ASP A 359 23.07 9.51 31.98
C ASP A 359 24.49 9.05 32.32
N ASN A 360 24.98 8.04 31.61
CA ASN A 360 26.28 7.43 31.96
C ASN A 360 27.43 7.96 31.11
N ASP A 361 27.16 8.42 29.90
CA ASP A 361 28.20 8.84 28.96
C ASP A 361 28.16 10.33 28.58
N PHE A 362 27.11 11.03 29.03
CA PHE A 362 26.91 12.47 28.79
C PHE A 362 26.96 12.85 27.31
N GLN A 363 26.67 11.89 26.41
CA GLN A 363 26.66 12.13 24.98
C GLN A 363 25.23 12.36 24.49
N PRO A 364 25.03 13.24 23.49
CA PRO A 364 23.69 13.43 22.93
C PRO A 364 23.20 12.20 22.17
N LYS A 365 21.93 11.89 22.33
CA LYS A 365 21.27 10.77 21.66
C LYS A 365 19.99 11.24 21.01
N ILE A 366 19.74 10.77 19.79
CA ILE A 366 18.55 11.08 19.02
C ILE A 366 17.85 9.76 18.71
N GLY A 367 16.53 9.71 18.93
CA GLY A 367 15.73 8.55 18.60
C GLY A 367 14.56 8.93 17.73
N PHE A 368 14.20 8.03 16.83
CA PHE A 368 12.99 8.13 16.01
C PHE A 368 12.10 6.96 16.31
N LYS A 369 10.82 7.23 16.40
CA LYS A 369 9.82 6.20 16.66
C LYS A 369 8.57 6.48 15.84
N THR A 370 7.97 5.42 15.31
CA THR A 370 6.70 5.51 14.59
C THR A 370 5.86 4.30 14.94
N ARG A 371 4.54 4.45 14.79
CA ARG A 371 3.59 3.35 14.99
C ARG A 371 2.62 3.29 13.83
N TYR A 372 2.46 2.11 13.27
CA TYR A 372 1.54 1.88 12.15
C TYR A 372 1.15 0.41 12.11
N GLY A 373 0.10 0.10 11.39
CA GLY A 373 -0.31 -1.27 11.14
C GLY A 373 -0.47 -1.52 9.66
N MET A 374 -0.35 -2.79 9.27
CA MET A 374 -0.67 -3.23 7.91
C MET A 374 -1.60 -4.42 8.00
N THR A 375 -2.61 -4.46 7.13
CA THR A 375 -3.54 -5.56 7.07
C THR A 375 -3.99 -5.78 5.62
N ASN A 376 -4.50 -6.96 5.36
CA ASN A 376 -4.98 -7.34 4.04
C ASN A 376 -6.45 -6.95 3.88
N ASN A 377 -6.87 -6.86 2.65
CA ASN A 377 -8.28 -6.71 2.31
C ASN A 377 -9.06 -7.91 2.87
N PRO A 378 -10.21 -7.66 3.55
CA PRO A 378 -11.00 -8.77 4.10
C PRO A 378 -11.48 -9.79 3.08
N PHE A 379 -11.55 -9.42 1.79
CA PHE A 379 -11.94 -10.36 0.73
C PHE A 379 -10.85 -11.37 0.38
N THR A 380 -9.62 -11.14 0.85
CA THR A 380 -8.50 -12.02 0.50
C THR A 380 -7.88 -12.59 1.77
N SER A 381 -7.40 -13.83 1.64
CA SER A 381 -6.66 -14.45 2.73
C SER A 381 -5.29 -13.78 2.92
N SER A 382 -4.78 -13.80 4.16
CA SER A 382 -3.43 -13.33 4.46
C SER A 382 -2.36 -14.38 4.13
N ALA A 383 -2.78 -15.54 3.61
CA ALA A 383 -1.84 -16.61 3.26
C ALA A 383 -0.96 -16.19 2.09
N ALA A 384 0.23 -16.79 2.04
CA ALA A 384 1.16 -16.55 0.94
C ALA A 384 0.53 -17.01 -0.38
N GLY A 385 0.63 -16.19 -1.40
CA GLY A 385 0.09 -16.49 -2.72
C GLY A 385 -1.42 -16.34 -2.85
N ALA A 386 -2.09 -15.67 -1.96
CA ALA A 386 -3.55 -15.56 -1.96
C ALA A 386 -4.11 -14.18 -2.34
N UNK A 387 -3.49 -13.04 -2.48
CA UNK A 387 -3.86 -11.91 -2.71
C UNK A 387 -4.21 -11.80 -3.98
N VAL A 388 -5.22 -12.02 -4.46
CA VAL A 388 -5.68 -11.94 -5.85
C VAL A 388 -5.50 -10.56 -6.49
N TYR A 389 -5.31 -9.54 -5.68
CA TYR A 389 -5.04 -8.19 -6.16
C TYR A 389 -3.62 -8.03 -6.74
N TYR A 390 -2.74 -9.00 -6.47
CA TYR A 390 -1.34 -8.94 -6.89
C TYR A 390 -0.94 -10.26 -7.56
N ARG A 391 -0.19 -10.16 -8.64
CA ARG A 391 0.38 -11.34 -9.32
C ARG A 391 1.86 -11.11 -9.55
N ARG A 392 2.67 -12.10 -9.21
CA ARG A 392 4.12 -12.01 -9.30
C ARG A 392 4.66 -13.11 -10.19
N PHE A 393 5.60 -12.77 -11.06
CA PHE A 393 6.36 -13.77 -11.82
C PHE A 393 7.84 -13.39 -11.84
N ASN A 394 8.68 -14.40 -11.90
CA ASN A 394 10.12 -14.22 -11.99
C ASN A 394 10.52 -14.11 -13.46
N VAL A 395 11.58 -13.32 -13.69
CA VAL A 395 12.20 -13.18 -15.03
C VAL A 395 13.58 -13.83 -14.95
N THR A 396 13.85 -14.74 -15.85
CA THR A 396 15.12 -15.45 -15.88
C THR A 396 15.86 -15.13 -17.17
N ASN A 397 17.19 -15.17 -17.10
CA ASN A 397 18.08 -15.02 -18.25
C ASN A 397 17.92 -13.66 -18.95
N LEU A 398 17.74 -12.61 -18.16
CA LEU A 398 17.58 -11.24 -18.64
C LEU A 398 18.90 -10.67 -19.13
#